data_be4bbe2b83ed63994393f19164cd8621
#
_entry.id   be4bbe2b83ed63994393f19164cd8621
#
_cell.length_a   1.000
_cell.length_b   1.000
_cell.length_c   1.000
_cell.angle_alpha   90.00
_cell.angle_beta   90.00
_cell.angle_gamma   90.00
#
_symmetry.space_group_name_H-M   'P 1'
#
loop_
_entity.id
_entity.type
_entity.pdbx_description
1 polymer ?
#
loop_
_entity_poly.entity_id
_entity_poly.type
_entity_poly.pdbx_seq_one_letter_code
_entity_poly.pdbx_strand_id
1 'polypeptide(L)'
;IDCTFQYEESVQKNYSLNEKVDQYIREHYRENIGRTEIAEQFYLAPEYLSKTYKKLTGRTIKDTITEYRIDEAKRMLERGERVSDVAETVGFDNFTYFSTIFKKYTGVSPNQYCKK
;
A
#
# COMPACT_ATOMS: atom_id res chain seq x y z
N ILE A 1 8.34 32.69 8.09
CA ILE A 1 8.52 31.40 7.47
C ILE A 1 7.55 30.39 8.04
N ASP A 2 7.46 30.36 9.35
CA ASP A 2 6.53 29.45 10.00
C ASP A 2 5.10 29.69 9.57
N CYS A 3 4.72 30.96 9.48
CA CYS A 3 3.38 31.30 9.06
C CYS A 3 3.11 30.86 7.63
N THR A 4 4.11 31.07 6.77
CA THR A 4 3.97 30.64 5.39
C THR A 4 3.83 29.13 5.28
N PHE A 5 4.62 28.43 6.05
CA PHE A 5 4.56 26.97 6.06
C PHE A 5 3.20 26.49 6.51
N GLN A 6 2.67 27.07 7.57
CA GLN A 6 1.35 26.69 8.06
C GLN A 6 0.25 27.01 7.07
N TYR A 7 0.38 28.12 6.39
CA TYR A 7 -0.59 28.49 5.38
C TYR A 7 -0.63 27.48 4.25
N GLU A 8 0.53 27.09 3.78
CA GLU A 8 0.60 26.12 2.70
C GLU A 8 0.02 24.80 3.13
N GLU A 9 0.31 24.41 4.34
CA GLU A 9 -0.23 23.15 4.87
C GLU A 9 -1.75 23.21 4.94
N SER A 10 -2.29 24.33 5.36
CA SER A 10 -3.73 24.51 5.44
C SER A 10 -4.39 24.45 4.07
N VAL A 11 -3.78 25.14 3.11
CA VAL A 11 -4.34 25.18 1.77
C VAL A 11 -4.30 23.85 1.06
N GLN A 12 -3.21 23.10 1.25
CA GLN A 12 -3.03 21.82 0.60
C GLN A 12 -3.27 20.65 1.55
N LYS A 13 -4.13 20.86 2.51
CA LYS A 13 -4.33 19.87 3.55
C LYS A 13 -4.69 18.49 2.99
N ASN A 14 -5.66 18.45 2.08
CA ASN A 14 -6.11 17.16 1.54
C ASN A 14 -5.02 16.51 0.69
N TYR A 15 -4.34 17.33 -0.09
CA TYR A 15 -3.26 16.85 -0.92
C TYR A 15 -2.13 16.29 -0.06
N SER A 16 -1.79 17.02 0.97
CA SER A 16 -0.76 16.60 1.91
C SER A 16 -1.12 15.28 2.60
N LEU A 17 -2.39 15.13 2.94
CA LEU A 17 -2.83 13.89 3.57
C LEU A 17 -2.62 12.71 2.66
N ASN A 18 -2.96 12.86 1.39
CA ASN A 18 -2.77 11.80 0.41
C ASN A 18 -1.31 11.37 0.36
N GLU A 19 -0.41 12.31 0.28
CA GLU A 19 1.01 12.00 0.21
C GLU A 19 1.52 11.34 1.47
N LYS A 20 1.04 11.80 2.62
CA LYS A 20 1.47 11.23 3.89
C LYS A 20 1.01 9.78 4.03
N VAL A 21 -0.21 9.50 3.61
CA VAL A 21 -0.72 8.14 3.66
C VAL A 21 0.08 7.25 2.72
N ASP A 22 0.36 7.71 1.52
CA ASP A 22 1.14 6.93 0.56
C ASP A 22 2.53 6.63 1.12
N GLN A 23 3.16 7.61 1.75
CA GLN A 23 4.47 7.39 2.31
C GLN A 23 4.42 6.39 3.45
N TYR A 24 3.42 6.49 4.31
CA TYR A 24 3.28 5.55 5.41
C TYR A 24 3.11 4.13 4.87
N ILE A 25 2.28 3.96 3.84
CA ILE A 25 2.09 2.66 3.24
C ILE A 25 3.39 2.14 2.65
N ARG A 26 4.12 3.00 1.96
CA ARG A 26 5.40 2.59 1.34
C ARG A 26 6.38 2.07 2.38
N GLU A 27 6.35 2.65 3.56
CA GLU A 27 7.29 2.26 4.61
C GLU A 27 6.81 1.07 5.42
N HIS A 28 5.51 0.77 5.40
CA HIS A 28 4.95 -0.23 6.30
C HIS A 28 4.10 -1.30 5.62
N TYR A 29 4.14 -1.39 4.28
CA TYR A 29 3.24 -2.32 3.60
C TYR A 29 3.51 -3.78 3.96
N ARG A 30 4.71 -4.07 4.45
CA ARG A 30 5.04 -5.44 4.87
C ARG A 30 4.43 -5.82 6.19
N GLU A 31 3.96 -4.84 6.93
CA GLU A 31 3.34 -5.07 8.22
C GLU A 31 1.84 -5.26 8.04
N ASN A 32 1.22 -5.78 9.09
CA ASN A 32 -0.23 -5.98 9.08
C ASN A 32 -0.94 -4.65 9.33
N ILE A 33 -1.02 -3.83 8.30
CA ILE A 33 -1.66 -2.52 8.42
C ILE A 33 -2.92 -2.45 7.58
N GLY A 34 -3.81 -1.57 7.98
CA GLY A 34 -5.02 -1.29 7.24
C GLY A 34 -5.45 0.13 7.51
N ARG A 35 -6.68 0.47 7.09
CA ARG A 35 -7.13 1.85 7.25
C ARG A 35 -7.19 2.27 8.72
N THR A 36 -7.51 1.34 9.60
CA THR A 36 -7.60 1.67 11.03
C THR A 36 -6.25 2.08 11.59
N GLU A 37 -5.23 1.28 11.31
CA GLU A 37 -3.89 1.57 11.80
C GLU A 37 -3.36 2.86 11.22
N ILE A 38 -3.61 3.09 9.94
CA ILE A 38 -3.14 4.31 9.30
C ILE A 38 -3.87 5.53 9.87
N ALA A 39 -5.19 5.40 10.06
CA ALA A 39 -5.96 6.50 10.61
C ALA A 39 -5.46 6.89 11.99
N GLU A 40 -5.09 5.90 12.79
CA GLU A 40 -4.56 6.17 14.12
C GLU A 40 -3.27 6.98 14.06
N GLN A 41 -2.44 6.71 13.07
CA GLN A 41 -1.19 7.44 12.93
C GLN A 41 -1.42 8.91 12.63
N PHE A 42 -2.50 9.24 11.98
CA PHE A 42 -2.79 10.61 11.61
C PHE A 42 -3.90 11.23 12.44
N TYR A 43 -4.32 10.55 13.51
CA TYR A 43 -5.35 11.05 14.43
C TYR A 43 -6.65 11.35 13.71
N LEU A 44 -7.05 10.44 12.82
CA LEU A 44 -8.26 10.59 12.02
C LEU A 44 -9.18 9.40 12.25
N ALA A 45 -10.47 9.61 11.99
CA ALA A 45 -11.41 8.50 11.98
C ALA A 45 -11.15 7.66 10.73
N PRO A 46 -11.20 6.33 10.87
CA PRO A 46 -10.93 5.48 9.70
C PRO A 46 -11.86 5.74 8.54
N GLU A 47 -13.12 6.03 8.82
CA GLU A 47 -14.07 6.29 7.75
C GLU A 47 -13.77 7.59 7.02
N TYR A 48 -13.36 8.60 7.76
CA TYR A 48 -13.00 9.86 7.15
C TYR A 48 -11.77 9.67 6.24
N LEU A 49 -10.78 8.94 6.77
CA LEU A 49 -9.58 8.68 6.01
C LEU A 49 -9.89 7.93 4.72
N SER A 50 -10.71 6.88 4.81
CA SER A 50 -11.06 6.08 3.64
C SER A 50 -11.74 6.92 2.57
N LYS A 51 -12.72 7.70 2.98
CA LYS A 51 -13.45 8.52 2.02
C LYS A 51 -12.56 9.57 1.37
N THR A 52 -11.77 10.24 2.19
CA THR A 52 -10.91 11.30 1.67
C THR A 52 -9.85 10.74 0.74
N TYR A 53 -9.24 9.63 1.13
CA TYR A 53 -8.20 9.04 0.30
C TYR A 53 -8.76 8.59 -1.05
N LYS A 54 -9.93 7.96 -1.04
CA LYS A 54 -10.52 7.52 -2.29
C LYS A 54 -10.91 8.69 -3.16
N LYS A 55 -11.40 9.77 -2.54
CA LYS A 55 -11.76 10.96 -3.29
C LYS A 55 -10.55 11.60 -3.95
N LEU A 56 -9.40 11.58 -3.27
CA LEU A 56 -8.19 12.20 -3.80
C LEU A 56 -7.47 11.34 -4.82
N THR A 57 -7.49 10.04 -4.65
CA THR A 57 -6.68 9.14 -5.49
C THR A 57 -7.51 8.28 -6.43
N GLY A 58 -8.79 8.12 -6.15
CA GLY A 58 -9.63 7.20 -6.92
C GLY A 58 -9.49 5.75 -6.51
N ARG A 59 -8.68 5.46 -5.50
CA ARG A 59 -8.44 4.09 -5.07
C ARG A 59 -8.63 3.97 -3.56
N THR A 60 -8.92 2.75 -3.11
CA THR A 60 -9.03 2.52 -1.67
C THR A 60 -7.64 2.36 -1.08
N ILE A 61 -7.56 2.55 0.24
CA ILE A 61 -6.31 2.33 0.94
C ILE A 61 -5.88 0.88 0.81
N LYS A 62 -6.83 -0.04 0.90
CA LYS A 62 -6.52 -1.46 0.77
C LYS A 62 -5.89 -1.77 -0.59
N ASP A 63 -6.45 -1.18 -1.66
CA ASP A 63 -5.91 -1.40 -2.99
C ASP A 63 -4.48 -0.87 -3.09
N THR A 64 -4.23 0.26 -2.50
CA THR A 64 -2.89 0.85 -2.54
C THR A 64 -1.88 -0.03 -1.83
N ILE A 65 -2.24 -0.52 -0.63
CA ILE A 65 -1.35 -1.41 0.09
C ILE A 65 -1.06 -2.67 -0.73
N THR A 66 -2.10 -3.22 -1.32
CA THR A 66 -1.94 -4.43 -2.14
C THR A 66 -1.02 -4.17 -3.32
N GLU A 67 -1.17 -3.03 -3.96
CA GLU A 67 -0.30 -2.69 -5.09
C GLU A 67 1.17 -2.64 -4.70
N TYR A 68 1.46 -2.01 -3.57
CA TYR A 68 2.84 -1.96 -3.12
C TYR A 68 3.39 -3.34 -2.85
N ARG A 69 2.58 -4.18 -2.22
CA ARG A 69 3.01 -5.55 -1.93
C ARG A 69 3.26 -6.34 -3.20
N ILE A 70 2.37 -6.21 -4.19
CA ILE A 70 2.54 -6.94 -5.44
C ILE A 70 3.73 -6.42 -6.23
N ASP A 71 3.93 -5.11 -6.25
CA ASP A 71 5.08 -4.54 -6.96
C ASP A 71 6.38 -5.05 -6.37
N GLU A 72 6.48 -5.09 -5.05
CA GLU A 72 7.70 -5.61 -4.44
C GLU A 72 7.84 -7.10 -4.68
N ALA A 73 6.72 -7.84 -4.65
CA ALA A 73 6.76 -9.26 -4.94
C ALA A 73 7.32 -9.53 -6.34
N LYS A 74 6.90 -8.70 -7.31
CA LYS A 74 7.40 -8.86 -8.67
C LYS A 74 8.91 -8.69 -8.72
N ARG A 75 9.43 -7.69 -8.04
CA ARG A 75 10.87 -7.46 -8.03
C ARG A 75 11.61 -8.62 -7.38
N MET A 76 11.08 -9.15 -6.28
CA MET A 76 11.73 -10.26 -5.60
C MET A 76 11.71 -11.53 -6.45
N LEU A 77 10.58 -11.79 -7.11
CA LEU A 77 10.48 -12.97 -7.96
C LEU A 77 11.42 -12.86 -9.17
N GLU A 78 11.59 -11.66 -9.68
CA GLU A 78 12.51 -11.44 -10.78
C GLU A 78 13.96 -11.72 -10.36
N ARG A 79 14.25 -11.55 -9.08
CA ARG A 79 15.58 -11.87 -8.55
C ARG A 79 15.76 -13.35 -8.28
N GLY A 80 14.72 -14.15 -8.47
CA GLY A 80 14.81 -15.58 -8.27
C GLY A 80 14.47 -16.05 -6.86
N GLU A 81 13.84 -15.22 -6.06
CA GLU A 81 13.49 -15.63 -4.70
C GLU A 81 12.29 -16.56 -4.72
N ARG A 82 12.19 -17.38 -3.68
CA ARG A 82 11.14 -18.39 -3.61
C ARG A 82 9.77 -17.73 -3.41
N VAL A 83 8.77 -18.28 -4.08
CA VAL A 83 7.43 -17.70 -4.03
C VAL A 83 6.90 -17.64 -2.60
N SER A 84 7.08 -18.69 -1.82
CA SER A 84 6.58 -18.70 -0.45
C SER A 84 7.29 -17.65 0.42
N ASP A 85 8.59 -17.48 0.22
CA ASP A 85 9.34 -16.46 0.96
C ASP A 85 8.88 -15.08 0.56
N VAL A 86 8.62 -14.88 -0.72
CA VAL A 86 8.18 -13.59 -1.22
C VAL A 86 6.83 -13.22 -0.59
N ALA A 87 5.89 -14.16 -0.59
CA ALA A 87 4.56 -13.88 -0.03
C ALA A 87 4.67 -13.43 1.42
N GLU A 88 5.48 -14.12 2.19
CA GLU A 88 5.64 -13.79 3.60
C GLU A 88 6.33 -12.44 3.78
N THR A 89 7.36 -12.21 3.00
CA THR A 89 8.16 -10.99 3.13
C THR A 89 7.33 -9.75 2.82
N VAL A 90 6.49 -9.81 1.79
CA VAL A 90 5.72 -8.63 1.42
C VAL A 90 4.44 -8.46 2.25
N GLY A 91 4.20 -9.35 3.22
CA GLY A 91 3.14 -9.13 4.18
C GLY A 91 1.87 -9.94 3.98
N PHE A 92 1.90 -10.99 3.16
CA PHE A 92 0.74 -11.85 2.98
C PHE A 92 0.85 -13.05 3.92
N ASP A 93 -0.14 -13.20 4.79
CA ASP A 93 -0.16 -14.32 5.72
C ASP A 93 -0.59 -15.62 5.04
N ASN A 94 -1.42 -15.51 4.01
CA ASN A 94 -2.00 -16.66 3.35
C ASN A 94 -1.45 -16.78 1.94
N PHE A 95 -0.74 -17.87 1.68
CA PHE A 95 -0.12 -18.07 0.38
C PHE A 95 -1.15 -18.18 -0.74
N THR A 96 -2.25 -18.86 -0.49
CA THR A 96 -3.29 -19.01 -1.50
C THR A 96 -3.88 -17.66 -1.86
N TYR A 97 -4.12 -16.83 -0.86
CA TYR A 97 -4.62 -15.49 -1.10
C TYR A 97 -3.62 -14.66 -1.90
N PHE A 98 -2.34 -14.77 -1.55
CA PHE A 98 -1.29 -14.07 -2.29
C PHE A 98 -1.31 -14.46 -3.76
N SER A 99 -1.39 -15.76 -4.03
CA SER A 99 -1.39 -16.24 -5.41
C SER A 99 -2.57 -15.70 -6.19
N THR A 100 -3.75 -15.70 -5.56
CA THR A 100 -4.95 -15.19 -6.21
C THR A 100 -4.82 -13.71 -6.52
N ILE A 101 -4.34 -12.93 -5.57
CA ILE A 101 -4.19 -11.49 -5.76
C ILE A 101 -3.11 -11.19 -6.78
N PHE A 102 -1.99 -11.91 -6.72
CA PHE A 102 -0.90 -11.70 -7.66
C PHE A 102 -1.38 -11.93 -9.09
N LYS A 103 -2.12 -13.02 -9.29
CA LYS A 103 -2.63 -13.31 -10.63
C LYS A 103 -3.61 -12.23 -11.09
N LYS A 104 -4.42 -11.72 -10.17
CA LYS A 104 -5.37 -10.67 -10.51
C LYS A 104 -4.65 -9.40 -10.96
N TYR A 105 -3.53 -9.07 -10.36
CA TYR A 105 -2.82 -7.84 -10.65
C TYR A 105 -1.86 -7.97 -11.83
N THR A 106 -1.30 -9.15 -12.04
CA THR A 106 -0.28 -9.33 -13.08
C THR A 106 -0.72 -10.15 -14.27
N GLY A 107 -1.80 -10.92 -14.09
CA GLY A 107 -2.31 -11.79 -15.16
C GLY A 107 -1.70 -13.17 -15.13
N VAL A 108 -0.70 -13.42 -14.32
CA VAL A 108 -0.08 -14.75 -14.23
C VAL A 108 0.15 -15.09 -12.78
N SER A 109 0.29 -16.38 -12.50
CA SER A 109 0.54 -16.82 -11.14
C SER A 109 1.97 -16.47 -10.72
N PRO A 110 2.24 -16.41 -9.41
CA PRO A 110 3.61 -16.15 -8.96
C PRO A 110 4.60 -17.18 -9.47
N ASN A 111 4.19 -18.44 -9.55
CA ASN A 111 5.08 -19.47 -10.05
C ASN A 111 5.44 -19.24 -11.51
N GLN A 112 4.45 -18.85 -12.31
CA GLN A 112 4.73 -18.57 -13.71
C GLN A 112 5.61 -17.34 -13.86
N TYR A 113 5.37 -16.35 -13.05
CA TYR A 113 6.17 -15.13 -13.10
C TYR A 113 7.62 -15.40 -12.70
N CYS A 114 7.80 -16.27 -11.72
CA CYS A 114 9.14 -16.59 -11.23
C CYS A 114 9.95 -17.38 -12.22
N LYS A 115 9.33 -18.00 -13.17
CA LYS A 115 10.02 -18.87 -14.11
C LYS A 115 10.76 -18.14 -15.20
N LYS A 116 10.86 -16.89 -15.12
CA LYS A 116 11.62 -16.18 -16.14
C LYS A 116 13.12 -16.44 -16.07
#